data_a2fb0ab7a8e4bfb3724a2f540109390d
#
_entry.id   a2fb0ab7a8e4bfb3724a2f540109390d
#
_cell.length_a   1.000
_cell.length_b   1.000
_cell.length_c   1.000
_cell.angle_alpha   90.00
_cell.angle_beta   90.00
_cell.angle_gamma   90.00
#
_symmetry.space_group_name_H-M   'P 1'
#
loop_
_entity.id
_entity.type
_entity.pdbx_description
1 polymer ?
#
loop_
_entity_poly.entity_id
_entity_poly.type
_entity_poly.pdbx_seq_one_letter_code
_entity_poly.pdbx_strand_id
1 'polypeptide(L)'
;MRYTWMLPCAVLGGVLMAACQVLIYRYAPVEQTMGLVQKIFYTHLPLAWWSFVSFFLVCVSGVAYLKTRNRHWDAMAGAAAEVGVVLSGLALVSGSIWARHSWGVWWTWDPRLTTTMILWFLYAGYLVLRKMDMPRERQANLCAVVGIVAFVDVPLVFLSARLWRSIHPAVFANKSGGLEPEMKIAAIAAVICANTDAYEAIHH
;
A
#
# COMPACT_ATOMS: atom_id res chain seq x y z
N MET A 1 15.46 13.58 24.33
CA MET A 1 14.82 14.74 23.65
C MET A 1 14.31 14.45 22.21
N ARG A 2 14.32 13.21 21.73
CA ARG A 2 13.95 12.88 20.33
C ARG A 2 12.45 12.65 20.09
N TYR A 3 11.66 12.48 21.13
CA TYR A 3 10.24 12.08 21.00
C TYR A 3 9.22 13.23 21.01
N THR A 4 9.64 14.46 21.27
CA THR A 4 8.71 15.60 21.42
C THR A 4 8.04 16.02 20.11
N TRP A 5 8.65 15.71 18.95
CA TRP A 5 8.10 16.02 17.61
C TRP A 5 7.21 14.91 17.04
N MET A 6 7.35 13.67 17.51
CA MET A 6 6.57 12.54 17.01
C MET A 6 5.07 12.69 17.31
N LEU A 7 4.71 13.09 18.52
CA LEU A 7 3.32 13.25 18.90
C LEU A 7 2.59 14.35 18.09
N PRO A 8 3.14 15.60 17.96
CA PRO A 8 2.49 16.60 17.13
C PRO A 8 2.40 16.20 15.64
N CYS A 9 3.40 15.53 15.08
CA CYS A 9 3.33 15.02 13.71
C CYS A 9 2.25 13.95 13.56
N ALA A 10 2.22 12.94 14.40
CA ALA A 10 1.18 11.90 14.38
C ALA A 10 -0.23 12.48 14.57
N VAL A 11 -0.39 13.48 15.44
CA VAL A 11 -1.68 14.18 15.62
C VAL A 11 -2.05 14.95 14.35
N LEU A 12 -1.09 15.65 13.72
CA LEU A 12 -1.34 16.39 12.50
C LEU A 12 -1.73 15.43 11.35
N GLY A 13 -1.01 14.32 11.17
CA GLY A 13 -1.32 13.28 10.19
C GLY A 13 -2.73 12.72 10.41
N GLY A 14 -3.06 12.32 11.63
CA GLY A 14 -4.39 11.81 11.98
C GLY A 14 -5.51 12.83 11.72
N VAL A 15 -5.27 14.13 12.01
CA VAL A 15 -6.23 15.20 11.72
C VAL A 15 -6.40 15.41 10.22
N LEU A 16 -5.31 15.39 9.45
CA LEU A 16 -5.35 15.51 7.99
C LEU A 16 -6.08 14.33 7.35
N MET A 17 -5.82 13.11 7.84
CA MET A 17 -6.54 11.91 7.37
C MET A 17 -8.03 12.00 7.69
N ALA A 18 -8.41 12.38 8.90
CA ALA A 18 -9.81 12.57 9.27
C ALA A 18 -10.49 13.65 8.42
N ALA A 19 -9.83 14.79 8.20
CA ALA A 19 -10.33 15.86 7.34
C ALA A 19 -10.51 15.38 5.90
N CYS A 20 -9.58 14.59 5.37
CA CYS A 20 -9.65 14.00 4.05
C CYS A 20 -10.84 13.03 3.92
N GLN A 21 -11.09 12.20 4.92
CA GLN A 21 -12.27 11.32 4.95
C GLN A 21 -13.57 12.13 4.95
N VAL A 22 -13.67 13.18 5.76
CA VAL A 22 -14.83 14.07 5.78
C VAL A 22 -15.03 14.71 4.41
N LEU A 23 -13.96 15.19 3.77
CA LEU A 23 -14.02 15.77 2.44
C LEU A 23 -14.53 14.75 1.39
N ILE A 24 -14.00 13.53 1.39
CA ILE A 24 -14.43 12.46 0.50
C ILE A 24 -15.92 12.14 0.69
N TYR A 25 -16.36 12.00 1.94
CA TYR A 25 -17.76 11.69 2.22
C TYR A 25 -18.73 12.82 1.86
N ARG A 26 -18.28 14.08 1.91
CA ARG A 26 -19.11 15.27 1.60
C ARG A 26 -19.03 15.68 0.14
N TYR A 27 -17.85 15.62 -0.48
CA TYR A 27 -17.58 16.15 -1.82
C TYR A 27 -17.70 15.09 -2.92
N ALA A 28 -17.22 13.84 -2.68
CA ALA A 28 -17.26 12.84 -3.73
C ALA A 28 -18.70 12.48 -4.09
N PRO A 29 -19.09 12.56 -5.38
CA PRO A 29 -20.42 12.20 -5.82
C PRO A 29 -20.72 10.73 -5.50
N VAL A 30 -21.97 10.43 -5.25
CA VAL A 30 -22.45 9.06 -5.06
C VAL A 30 -22.68 8.46 -6.45
N GLU A 31 -21.95 7.39 -6.75
CA GLU A 31 -22.08 6.67 -8.01
C GLU A 31 -23.48 6.01 -8.10
N GLN A 32 -24.11 6.08 -9.27
CA GLN A 32 -25.52 5.69 -9.45
C GLN A 32 -25.75 4.20 -9.30
N THR A 33 -24.75 3.36 -9.66
CA THR A 33 -24.88 1.90 -9.66
C THR A 33 -24.49 1.29 -8.31
N MET A 34 -23.38 1.76 -7.70
CA MET A 34 -22.83 1.20 -6.47
C MET A 34 -23.19 1.97 -5.20
N GLY A 35 -23.75 3.17 -5.35
CA GLY A 35 -24.16 3.99 -4.22
C GLY A 35 -23.00 4.36 -3.30
N LEU A 36 -23.25 4.36 -1.99
CA LEU A 36 -22.27 4.75 -0.96
C LEU A 36 -21.04 3.81 -0.88
N VAL A 37 -21.17 2.56 -1.33
CA VAL A 37 -20.08 1.57 -1.27
C VAL A 37 -18.92 1.95 -2.19
N GLN A 38 -19.19 2.69 -3.25
CA GLN A 38 -18.16 3.29 -4.09
C GLN A 38 -17.14 4.11 -3.27
N LYS A 39 -17.54 4.70 -2.14
CA LYS A 39 -16.63 5.51 -1.31
C LYS A 39 -15.52 4.71 -0.63
N ILE A 40 -15.67 3.39 -0.49
CA ILE A 40 -14.59 2.50 -0.03
C ILE A 40 -13.37 2.60 -0.95
N PHE A 41 -13.60 2.82 -2.25
CA PHE A 41 -12.54 2.98 -3.24
C PHE A 41 -11.55 4.10 -2.87
N TYR A 42 -12.03 5.22 -2.34
CA TYR A 42 -11.17 6.36 -1.98
C TYR A 42 -10.28 6.09 -0.76
N THR A 43 -10.64 5.13 0.06
CA THR A 43 -9.77 4.64 1.16
C THR A 43 -8.87 3.51 0.68
N HIS A 44 -9.41 2.58 -0.11
CA HIS A 44 -8.69 1.43 -0.63
C HIS A 44 -7.51 1.84 -1.54
N LEU A 45 -7.74 2.78 -2.46
CA LEU A 45 -6.73 3.21 -3.44
C LEU A 45 -5.45 3.76 -2.80
N PRO A 46 -5.50 4.71 -1.83
CA PRO A 46 -4.30 5.17 -1.13
C PRO A 46 -3.57 4.06 -0.38
N LEU A 47 -4.30 3.16 0.30
CA LEU A 47 -3.72 2.02 1.02
C LEU A 47 -2.91 1.13 0.07
N ALA A 48 -3.48 0.78 -1.08
CA ALA A 48 -2.79 -0.01 -2.09
C ALA A 48 -1.60 0.74 -2.69
N TRP A 49 -1.76 2.02 -3.04
CA TRP A 49 -0.71 2.83 -3.65
C TRP A 49 0.51 2.97 -2.74
N TRP A 50 0.28 3.38 -1.48
CA TRP A 50 1.37 3.60 -0.53
C TRP A 50 2.02 2.30 -0.05
N SER A 51 1.31 1.18 -0.08
CA SER A 51 1.95 -0.12 0.14
C SER A 51 2.98 -0.44 -0.95
N PHE A 52 2.68 -0.17 -2.22
CA PHE A 52 3.64 -0.37 -3.33
C PHE A 52 4.83 0.59 -3.24
N VAL A 53 4.61 1.85 -2.86
CA VAL A 53 5.70 2.81 -2.61
C VAL A 53 6.59 2.33 -1.47
N SER A 54 6.00 1.83 -0.38
CA SER A 54 6.76 1.27 0.75
C SER A 54 7.61 0.07 0.31
N PHE A 55 7.07 -0.85 -0.47
CA PHE A 55 7.82 -2.00 -0.99
C PHE A 55 8.90 -1.60 -2.01
N PHE A 56 8.67 -0.55 -2.78
CA PHE A 56 9.72 0.05 -3.61
C PHE A 56 10.87 0.60 -2.76
N LEU A 57 10.57 1.28 -1.64
CA LEU A 57 11.59 1.76 -0.71
C LEU A 57 12.36 0.59 -0.06
N VAL A 58 11.70 -0.53 0.25
CA VAL A 58 12.41 -1.75 0.71
C VAL A 58 13.40 -2.22 -0.33
N CYS A 59 12.99 -2.31 -1.60
CA CYS A 59 13.86 -2.73 -2.69
C CYS A 59 15.06 -1.79 -2.86
N VAL A 60 14.83 -0.48 -2.96
CA VAL A 60 15.91 0.53 -3.11
C VAL A 60 16.86 0.49 -1.93
N SER A 61 16.32 0.44 -0.72
CA SER A 61 17.12 0.36 0.51
C SER A 61 17.90 -0.94 0.60
N GLY A 62 17.33 -2.07 0.16
CA GLY A 62 18.02 -3.36 0.07
C GLY A 62 19.23 -3.30 -0.87
N VAL A 63 19.03 -2.73 -2.08
CA VAL A 63 20.13 -2.51 -3.05
C VAL A 63 21.21 -1.59 -2.48
N ALA A 64 20.79 -0.48 -1.85
CA ALA A 64 21.72 0.47 -1.23
C ALA A 64 22.51 -0.18 -0.09
N TYR A 65 21.86 -1.00 0.75
CA TYR A 65 22.55 -1.74 1.81
C TYR A 65 23.56 -2.72 1.25
N LEU A 66 23.23 -3.51 0.24
CA LEU A 66 24.17 -4.47 -0.36
C LEU A 66 25.40 -3.79 -0.96
N LYS A 67 25.25 -2.56 -1.50
CA LYS A 67 26.35 -1.78 -2.08
C LYS A 67 27.20 -1.07 -1.02
N THR A 68 26.58 -0.48 -0.01
CA THR A 68 27.27 0.42 0.93
C THR A 68 27.58 -0.19 2.28
N ARG A 69 26.91 -1.28 2.63
CA ARG A 69 26.94 -1.92 3.96
C ARG A 69 26.56 -0.99 5.11
N ASN A 70 25.92 0.14 4.79
CA ASN A 70 25.47 1.12 5.77
C ASN A 70 24.16 0.63 6.41
N ARG A 71 24.15 0.48 7.73
CA ARG A 71 23.01 -0.01 8.52
C ARG A 71 21.79 0.90 8.47
N HIS A 72 21.96 2.17 8.13
CA HIS A 72 20.84 3.08 7.94
C HIS A 72 19.86 2.57 6.87
N TRP A 73 20.39 2.04 5.76
CA TRP A 73 19.57 1.46 4.69
C TRP A 73 18.81 0.20 5.14
N ASP A 74 19.44 -0.66 5.96
CA ASP A 74 18.76 -1.83 6.53
C ASP A 74 17.62 -1.41 7.48
N ALA A 75 17.85 -0.40 8.33
CA ALA A 75 16.82 0.12 9.23
C ALA A 75 15.64 0.72 8.45
N MET A 76 15.93 1.52 7.40
CA MET A 76 14.91 2.10 6.53
C MET A 76 14.10 1.04 5.79
N ALA A 77 14.76 -0.02 5.28
CA ALA A 77 14.07 -1.15 4.66
C ALA A 77 13.11 -1.84 5.64
N GLY A 78 13.51 -1.99 6.90
CA GLY A 78 12.66 -2.55 7.96
C GLY A 78 11.41 -1.72 8.22
N ALA A 79 11.59 -0.42 8.47
CA ALA A 79 10.47 0.50 8.71
C ALA A 79 9.50 0.55 7.51
N ALA A 80 10.04 0.68 6.30
CA ALA A 80 9.22 0.68 5.08
C ALA A 80 8.44 -0.65 4.90
N ALA A 81 9.02 -1.80 5.25
CA ALA A 81 8.33 -3.08 5.17
C ALA A 81 7.19 -3.18 6.18
N GLU A 82 7.36 -2.69 7.42
CA GLU A 82 6.30 -2.66 8.43
C GLU A 82 5.10 -1.84 7.94
N VAL A 83 5.35 -0.63 7.45
CA VAL A 83 4.31 0.23 6.87
C VAL A 83 3.64 -0.46 5.68
N GLY A 84 4.42 -1.01 4.74
CA GLY A 84 3.91 -1.68 3.56
C GLY A 84 3.01 -2.87 3.86
N VAL A 85 3.37 -3.71 4.84
CA VAL A 85 2.57 -4.87 5.26
C VAL A 85 1.25 -4.44 5.91
N VAL A 86 1.25 -3.41 6.74
CA VAL A 86 0.02 -2.88 7.36
C VAL A 86 -0.90 -2.30 6.27
N LEU A 87 -0.38 -1.43 5.40
CA LEU A 87 -1.18 -0.80 4.35
C LEU A 87 -1.74 -1.82 3.35
N SER A 88 -0.93 -2.78 2.90
CA SER A 88 -1.41 -3.82 1.98
C SER A 88 -2.41 -4.78 2.64
N GLY A 89 -2.26 -5.09 3.92
CA GLY A 89 -3.24 -5.84 4.69
C GLY A 89 -4.59 -5.11 4.77
N LEU A 90 -4.57 -3.81 5.08
CA LEU A 90 -5.77 -2.98 5.09
C LEU A 90 -6.39 -2.84 3.69
N ALA A 91 -5.56 -2.78 2.64
CA ALA A 91 -6.04 -2.80 1.26
C ALA A 91 -6.74 -4.13 0.93
N LEU A 92 -6.19 -5.28 1.32
CA LEU A 92 -6.85 -6.58 1.13
C LEU A 92 -8.19 -6.65 1.86
N VAL A 93 -8.27 -6.17 3.10
CA VAL A 93 -9.52 -6.16 3.90
C VAL A 93 -10.56 -5.24 3.25
N SER A 94 -10.20 -3.98 2.94
CA SER A 94 -11.12 -3.03 2.31
C SER A 94 -11.57 -3.50 0.93
N GLY A 95 -10.67 -4.12 0.15
CA GLY A 95 -10.98 -4.74 -1.13
C GLY A 95 -11.95 -5.90 -1.01
N SER A 96 -11.83 -6.76 0.02
CA SER A 96 -12.77 -7.86 0.28
C SER A 96 -14.18 -7.36 0.65
N ILE A 97 -14.27 -6.28 1.43
CA ILE A 97 -15.56 -5.64 1.77
C ILE A 97 -16.22 -5.11 0.50
N TRP A 98 -15.45 -4.43 -0.34
CA TRP A 98 -15.93 -3.91 -1.63
C TRP A 98 -16.37 -5.05 -2.56
N ALA A 99 -15.59 -6.15 -2.65
CA ALA A 99 -15.87 -7.33 -3.45
C ALA A 99 -17.19 -8.00 -3.03
N ARG A 100 -17.45 -8.11 -1.73
CA ARG A 100 -18.70 -8.66 -1.20
C ARG A 100 -19.92 -7.89 -1.70
N HIS A 101 -19.83 -6.58 -1.75
CA HIS A 101 -20.93 -5.75 -2.24
C HIS A 101 -21.07 -5.82 -3.77
N SER A 102 -19.95 -5.69 -4.49
CA SER A 102 -19.95 -5.54 -5.96
C SER A 102 -20.12 -6.87 -6.69
N TRP A 103 -19.60 -7.97 -6.13
CA TRP A 103 -19.57 -9.28 -6.77
C TRP A 103 -20.32 -10.36 -5.99
N GLY A 104 -20.88 -10.05 -4.82
CA GLY A 104 -21.60 -10.99 -3.97
C GLY A 104 -20.72 -11.98 -3.19
N VAL A 105 -19.40 -11.94 -3.37
CA VAL A 105 -18.43 -12.84 -2.73
C VAL A 105 -17.32 -12.04 -2.05
N TRP A 106 -16.79 -12.56 -0.93
CA TRP A 106 -15.71 -11.91 -0.19
C TRP A 106 -14.37 -11.99 -0.91
N TRP A 107 -14.15 -13.02 -1.71
CA TRP A 107 -12.91 -13.32 -2.38
C TRP A 107 -13.15 -14.06 -3.69
N THR A 108 -12.37 -13.73 -4.69
CA THR A 108 -12.21 -14.49 -5.93
C THR A 108 -10.73 -14.72 -6.17
N TRP A 109 -10.39 -15.80 -6.86
CA TRP A 109 -9.01 -16.07 -7.26
C TRP A 109 -8.63 -15.30 -8.53
N ASP A 110 -9.06 -14.07 -8.59
CA ASP A 110 -8.65 -13.14 -9.65
C ASP A 110 -7.13 -12.93 -9.60
N PRO A 111 -6.44 -12.86 -10.75
CA PRO A 111 -4.99 -12.73 -10.80
C PRO A 111 -4.44 -11.54 -10.00
N ARG A 112 -5.10 -10.38 -10.02
CA ARG A 112 -4.66 -9.20 -9.27
C ARG A 112 -4.81 -9.39 -7.77
N LEU A 113 -5.94 -9.95 -7.32
CA LEU A 113 -6.16 -10.23 -5.89
C LEU A 113 -5.17 -11.27 -5.38
N THR A 114 -4.94 -12.32 -6.16
CA THR A 114 -4.01 -13.41 -5.81
C THR A 114 -2.58 -12.92 -5.71
N THR A 115 -2.07 -12.16 -6.70
CA THR A 115 -0.73 -11.60 -6.65
C THR A 115 -0.58 -10.59 -5.51
N THR A 116 -1.56 -9.75 -5.24
CA THR A 116 -1.52 -8.83 -4.09
C THR A 116 -1.46 -9.58 -2.76
N MET A 117 -2.19 -10.70 -2.63
CA MET A 117 -2.12 -11.54 -1.43
C MET A 117 -0.75 -12.23 -1.31
N ILE A 118 -0.18 -12.72 -2.40
CA ILE A 118 1.19 -13.28 -2.43
C ILE A 118 2.20 -12.21 -1.99
N LEU A 119 2.10 -11.00 -2.51
CA LEU A 119 2.94 -9.86 -2.13
C LEU A 119 2.90 -9.61 -0.62
N TRP A 120 1.70 -9.61 -0.04
CA TRP A 120 1.51 -9.44 1.40
C TRP A 120 2.22 -10.54 2.19
N PHE A 121 2.06 -11.82 1.80
CA PHE A 121 2.73 -12.94 2.46
C PHE A 121 4.25 -12.90 2.32
N LEU A 122 4.78 -12.48 1.17
CA LEU A 122 6.22 -12.35 0.97
C LEU A 122 6.83 -11.32 1.93
N TYR A 123 6.18 -10.15 2.08
CA TYR A 123 6.69 -9.13 3.00
C TYR A 123 6.36 -9.40 4.47
N ALA A 124 5.27 -10.11 4.78
CA ALA A 124 5.05 -10.64 6.12
C ALA A 124 6.16 -11.64 6.50
N GLY A 125 6.52 -12.54 5.60
CA GLY A 125 7.67 -13.44 5.76
C GLY A 125 9.01 -12.71 5.90
N TYR A 126 9.20 -11.62 5.17
CA TYR A 126 10.35 -10.72 5.34
C TYR A 126 10.43 -10.15 6.78
N LEU A 127 9.30 -9.71 7.35
CA LEU A 127 9.27 -9.21 8.74
C LEU A 127 9.54 -10.32 9.76
N VAL A 128 9.08 -11.55 9.52
CA VAL A 128 9.43 -12.71 10.34
C VAL A 128 10.94 -12.97 10.28
N LEU A 129 11.54 -12.96 9.09
CA LEU A 129 12.98 -13.12 8.89
C LEU A 129 13.79 -12.07 9.68
N ARG A 130 13.30 -10.82 9.74
CA ARG A 130 13.93 -9.75 10.54
C ARG A 130 13.91 -9.98 12.05
N LYS A 131 13.06 -10.85 12.56
CA LYS A 131 12.94 -11.18 13.98
C LYS A 131 13.68 -12.47 14.36
N MET A 132 14.25 -13.19 13.39
CA MET A 132 14.97 -14.43 13.66
C MET A 132 16.29 -14.15 14.40
N ASP A 133 16.64 -15.04 15.32
CA ASP A 133 17.91 -14.98 16.05
C ASP A 133 19.05 -15.48 15.16
N MET A 134 19.81 -14.53 14.62
CA MET A 134 20.98 -14.79 13.78
C MET A 134 21.95 -13.59 13.81
N PRO A 135 23.21 -13.76 13.39
CA PRO A 135 24.16 -12.67 13.29
C PRO A 135 23.60 -11.52 12.44
N ARG A 136 23.62 -10.29 12.97
CA ARG A 136 23.00 -9.10 12.38
C ARG A 136 23.39 -8.87 10.92
N GLU A 137 24.65 -9.10 10.56
CA GLU A 137 25.11 -8.92 9.19
C GLU A 137 24.47 -9.94 8.24
N ARG A 138 24.37 -11.19 8.67
CA ARG A 138 23.69 -12.24 7.91
C ARG A 138 22.22 -11.95 7.75
N GLN A 139 21.56 -11.52 8.80
CA GLN A 139 20.16 -11.11 8.78
C GLN A 139 19.89 -9.98 7.77
N ALA A 140 20.68 -8.90 7.86
CA ALA A 140 20.54 -7.75 6.95
C ALA A 140 20.80 -8.13 5.49
N ASN A 141 21.78 -9.00 5.21
CA ASN A 141 22.02 -9.51 3.86
C ASN A 141 20.85 -10.34 3.33
N LEU A 142 20.33 -11.27 4.14
CA LEU A 142 19.18 -12.10 3.75
C LEU A 142 17.93 -11.24 3.54
N CYS A 143 17.66 -10.31 4.45
CA CYS A 143 16.53 -9.37 4.32
C CYS A 143 16.66 -8.51 3.05
N ALA A 144 17.84 -7.99 2.75
CA ALA A 144 18.04 -7.19 1.53
C ALA A 144 17.73 -8.01 0.27
N VAL A 145 18.24 -9.25 0.19
CA VAL A 145 17.98 -10.15 -0.96
C VAL A 145 16.50 -10.49 -1.06
N VAL A 146 15.89 -10.92 0.05
CA VAL A 146 14.44 -11.27 0.08
C VAL A 146 13.58 -10.08 -0.29
N GLY A 147 13.86 -8.87 0.24
CA GLY A 147 13.11 -7.66 -0.08
C GLY A 147 13.20 -7.26 -1.56
N ILE A 148 14.38 -7.41 -2.18
CA ILE A 148 14.56 -7.15 -3.61
C ILE A 148 13.81 -8.19 -4.46
N VAL A 149 13.91 -9.47 -4.12
CA VAL A 149 13.22 -10.55 -4.86
C VAL A 149 11.71 -10.42 -4.72
N ALA A 150 11.21 -10.15 -3.51
CA ALA A 150 9.78 -9.95 -3.26
C ALA A 150 9.20 -8.76 -4.07
N PHE A 151 10.01 -7.73 -4.33
CA PHE A 151 9.57 -6.57 -5.12
C PHE A 151 9.23 -6.93 -6.57
N VAL A 152 9.75 -8.02 -7.12
CA VAL A 152 9.39 -8.48 -8.48
C VAL A 152 7.89 -8.76 -8.62
N ASP A 153 7.21 -9.10 -7.52
CA ASP A 153 5.77 -9.32 -7.52
C ASP A 153 4.97 -8.01 -7.68
N VAL A 154 5.53 -6.84 -7.30
CA VAL A 154 4.84 -5.55 -7.51
C VAL A 154 4.50 -5.28 -8.98
N PRO A 155 5.44 -5.32 -9.93
CA PRO A 155 5.11 -5.27 -11.36
C PRO A 155 4.10 -6.35 -11.79
N LEU A 156 4.17 -7.56 -11.24
CA LEU A 156 3.25 -8.64 -11.56
C LEU A 156 1.82 -8.31 -11.14
N VAL A 157 1.59 -7.65 -10.01
CA VAL A 157 0.25 -7.16 -9.60
C VAL A 157 -0.34 -6.23 -10.67
N PHE A 158 0.46 -5.32 -11.23
CA PHE A 158 -0.01 -4.42 -12.29
C PHE A 158 -0.22 -5.12 -13.63
N LEU A 159 0.68 -6.03 -14.00
CA LEU A 159 0.62 -6.77 -15.26
C LEU A 159 -0.45 -7.87 -15.23
N SER A 160 -0.76 -8.44 -14.07
CA SER A 160 -1.72 -9.53 -13.94
C SER A 160 -3.09 -9.19 -14.54
N ALA A 161 -3.57 -7.97 -14.31
CA ALA A 161 -4.84 -7.50 -14.86
C ALA A 161 -4.81 -7.27 -16.40
N ARG A 162 -3.61 -7.16 -17.00
CA ARG A 162 -3.43 -6.98 -18.46
C ARG A 162 -3.15 -8.29 -19.16
N LEU A 163 -2.38 -9.18 -18.52
CA LEU A 163 -1.97 -10.47 -19.07
C LEU A 163 -3.05 -11.54 -18.93
N TRP A 164 -3.85 -11.46 -17.87
CA TRP A 164 -4.98 -12.37 -17.62
C TRP A 164 -6.28 -11.58 -17.51
N ARG A 165 -7.40 -12.24 -17.81
CA ARG A 165 -8.72 -11.63 -17.59
C ARG A 165 -8.93 -11.41 -16.10
N SER A 166 -9.04 -10.13 -15.68
CA SER A 166 -9.32 -9.72 -14.33
C SER A 166 -10.69 -9.04 -14.26
N ILE A 167 -11.45 -9.35 -13.22
CA ILE A 167 -12.71 -8.66 -12.91
C ILE A 167 -12.47 -7.36 -12.15
N HIS A 168 -11.24 -7.12 -11.70
CA HIS A 168 -10.89 -5.91 -10.96
C HIS A 168 -10.96 -4.68 -11.88
N PRO A 169 -11.66 -3.60 -11.48
CA PRO A 169 -11.83 -2.42 -12.32
C PRO A 169 -10.49 -1.81 -12.75
N ALA A 170 -10.35 -1.56 -14.04
CA ALA A 170 -9.19 -0.86 -14.61
C ALA A 170 -9.42 0.65 -14.59
N VAL A 171 -9.51 1.23 -13.40
CA VAL A 171 -9.95 2.61 -13.14
C VAL A 171 -9.18 3.67 -13.91
N PHE A 172 -7.90 3.43 -14.20
CA PHE A 172 -7.02 4.38 -14.90
C PHE A 172 -6.77 4.03 -16.37
N ALA A 173 -7.26 2.89 -16.86
CA ALA A 173 -6.87 2.37 -18.17
C ALA A 173 -7.91 2.60 -19.28
N ASN A 174 -9.06 3.19 -19.01
CA ASN A 174 -10.17 3.23 -19.95
C ASN A 174 -10.33 4.55 -20.68
N LYS A 175 -10.32 4.46 -22.01
CA LYS A 175 -10.68 5.57 -22.91
C LYS A 175 -12.20 5.85 -22.95
N SER A 176 -13.05 4.97 -22.40
CA SER A 176 -14.53 5.05 -22.54
C SER A 176 -15.33 4.80 -21.24
N GLY A 177 -14.70 4.76 -20.06
CA GLY A 177 -15.43 4.44 -18.80
C GLY A 177 -14.60 4.71 -17.54
N GLY A 178 -13.69 5.69 -17.58
CA GLY A 178 -12.93 6.10 -16.40
C GLY A 178 -13.80 6.87 -15.40
N LEU A 179 -13.27 7.04 -14.18
CA LEU A 179 -13.88 7.90 -13.16
C LEU A 179 -14.28 9.27 -13.73
N GLU A 180 -15.40 9.79 -13.30
CA GLU A 180 -15.79 11.18 -13.55
C GLU A 180 -14.70 12.14 -13.03
N PRO A 181 -14.59 13.37 -13.59
CA PRO A 181 -13.54 14.31 -13.20
C PRO A 181 -13.49 14.59 -11.69
N GLU A 182 -14.64 14.73 -11.05
CA GLU A 182 -14.78 14.97 -9.61
C GLU A 182 -14.32 13.76 -8.79
N MET A 183 -14.60 12.54 -9.26
CA MET A 183 -14.13 11.30 -8.66
C MET A 183 -12.62 11.14 -8.79
N LYS A 184 -12.02 11.55 -9.91
CA LYS A 184 -10.55 11.57 -10.09
C LYS A 184 -9.88 12.53 -9.13
N ILE A 185 -10.44 13.74 -8.97
CA ILE A 185 -9.92 14.74 -8.03
C ILE A 185 -9.96 14.19 -6.60
N ALA A 186 -11.10 13.60 -6.19
CA ALA A 186 -11.23 12.99 -4.87
C ALA A 186 -10.22 11.84 -4.65
N ALA A 187 -9.99 10.98 -5.67
CA ALA A 187 -9.03 9.90 -5.59
C ALA A 187 -7.58 10.40 -5.47
N ILE A 188 -7.21 11.41 -6.26
CA ILE A 188 -5.87 12.03 -6.20
C ILE A 188 -5.68 12.72 -4.85
N ALA A 189 -6.67 13.48 -4.37
CA ALA A 189 -6.61 14.12 -3.06
C ALA A 189 -6.44 13.09 -1.94
N ALA A 190 -7.15 11.95 -1.98
CA ALA A 190 -7.01 10.87 -1.03
C ALA A 190 -5.59 10.27 -1.01
N VAL A 191 -4.98 10.06 -2.18
CA VAL A 191 -3.60 9.56 -2.30
C VAL A 191 -2.59 10.58 -1.75
N ILE A 192 -2.78 11.88 -2.01
CA ILE A 192 -1.89 12.94 -1.52
C ILE A 192 -2.00 13.10 0.00
N CYS A 193 -3.21 13.09 0.55
CA CYS A 193 -3.42 13.20 2.01
C CYS A 193 -2.78 12.02 2.77
N ALA A 194 -2.88 10.81 2.24
CA ALA A 194 -2.25 9.64 2.84
C ALA A 194 -0.70 9.65 2.75
N ASN A 195 -0.11 10.52 1.91
CA ASN A 195 1.34 10.68 1.82
C ASN A 195 1.96 11.19 3.14
N THR A 196 1.28 12.09 3.80
CA THR A 196 1.79 12.73 5.03
C THR A 196 2.04 11.68 6.11
N ASP A 197 1.10 10.73 6.28
CA ASP A 197 1.18 9.69 7.29
C ASP A 197 2.22 8.61 6.95
N ALA A 198 2.32 8.22 5.69
CA ALA A 198 3.31 7.22 5.23
C ALA A 198 4.75 7.75 5.35
N TYR A 199 4.97 9.02 5.05
CA TYR A 199 6.29 9.65 5.19
C TYR A 199 6.75 9.72 6.65
N GLU A 200 5.85 10.07 7.57
CA GLU A 200 6.16 10.12 8.99
C GLU A 200 6.47 8.75 9.57
N ALA A 201 5.71 7.71 9.17
CA ALA A 201 5.92 6.34 9.63
C ALA A 201 7.27 5.72 9.19
N ILE A 202 7.86 6.19 8.09
CA ILE A 202 9.13 5.66 7.56
C ILE A 202 10.35 6.37 8.14
N HIS A 203 10.22 7.65 8.56
CA HIS A 203 11.34 8.45 9.04
C HIS A 203 11.50 8.44 10.58
N HIS A 204 10.68 7.69 11.29
CA HIS A 204 10.74 7.47 12.73
C HIS A 204 11.06 6.02 13.10
#